data_354f5d429e58805e6b3d8ee5bddab58f
#
_entry.id   354f5d429e58805e6b3d8ee5bddab58f
#
_cell.length_a   1.000
_cell.length_b   1.000
_cell.length_c   1.000
_cell.angle_alpha   90.00
_cell.angle_beta   90.00
_cell.angle_gamma   90.00
#
_symmetry.space_group_name_H-M   'P 1'
#
loop_
_entity.id
_entity.type
_entity.pdbx_description
1 polymer ?
#
loop_
_entity_poly.entity_id
_entity_poly.type
_entity_poly.pdbx_seq_one_letter_code
_entity_poly.pdbx_strand_id
1 'polypeptide(L)'
;KNTVVEAGGYDPGTIGEDMELVVKLHVYCRENSIPYRIRYATDAVCWTQAPEKLGDLCKQRRRWHIGLFQSMMRHRRIFLNPKYGLVGLISYLYFLVYELLSPYIEVFGILTIVLAFAVDLINVPFMILFFGIYVVYSAILSLTAFFARIYTVDLKLSFSDVLKAIGLCVVEVSCLRLVLAWVRATALIGYRRRKHAWGRIER
;
A
#
# COMPACT_ATOMS: atom_id res chain seq x y z
N LYS A 1 5.35 -9.08 24.76
CA LYS A 1 6.13 -7.89 25.18
C LYS A 1 7.62 -8.22 25.20
N ASN A 2 8.05 -9.30 25.87
CA ASN A 2 9.46 -9.66 26.00
C ASN A 2 10.14 -9.87 24.64
N THR A 3 9.56 -10.64 23.75
CA THR A 3 10.07 -10.88 22.39
C THR A 3 10.29 -9.57 21.59
N VAL A 4 9.42 -8.56 21.76
CA VAL A 4 9.58 -7.25 21.13
C VAL A 4 10.82 -6.53 21.68
N VAL A 5 11.04 -6.59 22.99
CA VAL A 5 12.19 -5.99 23.66
C VAL A 5 13.49 -6.70 23.23
N GLU A 6 13.49 -8.02 23.22
CA GLU A 6 14.63 -8.85 22.80
C GLU A 6 14.99 -8.65 21.32
N ALA A 7 13.98 -8.44 20.46
CA ALA A 7 14.18 -8.09 19.06
C ALA A 7 14.65 -6.64 18.84
N GLY A 8 14.84 -5.84 19.90
CA GLY A 8 15.30 -4.46 19.85
C GLY A 8 14.22 -3.41 19.65
N GLY A 9 12.93 -3.78 19.80
CA GLY A 9 11.81 -2.82 19.75
C GLY A 9 11.62 -2.12 18.40
N TYR A 10 11.01 -0.94 18.42
CA TYR A 10 10.86 -0.08 17.24
C TYR A 10 12.20 0.48 16.77
N ASP A 11 12.34 0.59 15.44
CA ASP A 11 13.53 1.18 14.84
C ASP A 11 13.31 2.65 14.49
N PRO A 12 13.95 3.59 15.19
CA PRO A 12 13.82 5.02 14.89
C PRO A 12 14.44 5.42 13.54
N GLY A 13 15.20 4.53 12.90
CA GLY A 13 15.82 4.77 11.60
C GLY A 13 14.90 4.52 10.41
N THR A 14 13.65 4.05 10.63
CA THR A 14 12.66 3.83 9.58
C THR A 14 11.44 4.71 9.76
N ILE A 15 10.84 5.14 8.64
CA ILE A 15 9.60 5.94 8.66
C ILE A 15 8.36 5.05 8.85
N GLY A 16 8.47 3.76 8.54
CA GLY A 16 7.40 2.75 8.71
C GLY A 16 7.77 1.79 9.83
N GLU A 17 7.95 2.31 11.04
CA GLU A 17 8.39 1.58 12.22
C GLU A 17 7.45 0.45 12.65
N ASP A 18 6.15 0.63 12.42
CA ASP A 18 5.10 -0.35 12.72
C ASP A 18 5.21 -1.58 11.82
N MET A 19 5.31 -1.38 10.53
CA MET A 19 5.48 -2.46 9.56
C MET A 19 6.86 -3.12 9.70
N GLU A 20 7.92 -2.33 9.90
CA GLU A 20 9.28 -2.83 10.12
C GLU A 20 9.35 -3.75 11.33
N LEU A 21 8.67 -3.37 12.44
CA LEU A 21 8.63 -4.19 13.65
C LEU A 21 8.03 -5.57 13.38
N VAL A 22 6.93 -5.66 12.62
CA VAL A 22 6.30 -6.95 12.29
C VAL A 22 7.27 -7.83 11.49
N VAL A 23 7.93 -7.28 10.48
CA VAL A 23 8.92 -8.01 9.69
C VAL A 23 10.11 -8.44 10.54
N LYS A 24 10.62 -7.54 11.39
CA LYS A 24 11.70 -7.82 12.34
C LYS A 24 11.36 -8.98 13.27
N LEU A 25 10.14 -9.02 13.82
CA LEU A 25 9.70 -10.10 14.69
C LEU A 25 9.67 -11.45 13.96
N HIS A 26 9.21 -11.48 12.70
CA HIS A 26 9.28 -12.69 11.88
C HIS A 26 10.74 -13.16 11.70
N VAL A 27 11.66 -12.24 11.39
CA VAL A 27 13.07 -12.53 11.23
C VAL A 27 13.67 -13.05 12.51
N TYR A 28 13.50 -12.30 13.60
CA TYR A 28 14.06 -12.62 14.91
C TYR A 28 13.62 -14.01 15.39
N CYS A 29 12.32 -14.31 15.34
CA CYS A 29 11.82 -15.60 15.79
C CYS A 29 12.32 -16.76 14.92
N ARG A 30 12.43 -16.57 13.58
CA ARG A 30 12.96 -17.60 12.69
C ARG A 30 14.45 -17.81 12.86
N GLU A 31 15.24 -16.76 13.05
CA GLU A 31 16.67 -16.86 13.26
C GLU A 31 17.03 -17.55 14.57
N ASN A 32 16.23 -17.32 15.62
CA ASN A 32 16.45 -17.92 16.94
C ASN A 32 15.62 -19.19 17.20
N SER A 33 14.95 -19.74 16.16
CA SER A 33 14.10 -20.95 16.28
C SER A 33 13.03 -20.84 17.36
N ILE A 34 12.52 -19.65 17.63
CA ILE A 34 11.46 -19.38 18.60
C ILE A 34 10.11 -19.71 17.95
N PRO A 35 9.29 -20.60 18.54
CA PRO A 35 7.94 -20.83 18.06
C PRO A 35 7.08 -19.60 18.32
N TYR A 36 6.45 -19.08 17.27
CA TYR A 36 5.63 -17.85 17.37
C TYR A 36 4.41 -17.91 16.47
N ARG A 37 3.45 -17.06 16.79
CA ARG A 37 2.27 -16.83 15.97
C ARG A 37 1.89 -15.33 16.03
N ILE A 38 1.85 -14.68 14.90
CA ILE A 38 1.30 -13.32 14.77
C ILE A 38 -0.14 -13.45 14.29
N ARG A 39 -1.08 -12.79 15.00
CA ARG A 39 -2.50 -12.80 14.67
C ARG A 39 -3.01 -11.38 14.53
N TYR A 40 -3.96 -11.20 13.65
CA TYR A 40 -4.72 -9.96 13.56
C TYR A 40 -5.73 -9.90 14.71
N ALA A 41 -5.72 -8.82 15.48
CA ALA A 41 -6.66 -8.59 16.58
C ALA A 41 -7.82 -7.74 16.06
N THR A 42 -8.96 -8.35 15.79
CA THR A 42 -10.15 -7.69 15.24
C THR A 42 -10.75 -6.67 16.20
N ASP A 43 -10.59 -6.91 17.50
CA ASP A 43 -11.17 -6.08 18.58
C ASP A 43 -10.30 -4.85 18.92
N ALA A 44 -9.04 -4.84 18.46
CA ALA A 44 -8.13 -3.71 18.66
C ALA A 44 -8.36 -2.63 17.58
N VAL A 45 -9.39 -1.82 17.76
CA VAL A 45 -9.75 -0.75 16.83
C VAL A 45 -8.99 0.53 17.18
N CYS A 46 -8.21 1.04 16.24
CA CYS A 46 -7.54 2.34 16.36
C CYS A 46 -8.27 3.37 15.48
N TRP A 47 -8.77 4.44 16.11
CA TRP A 47 -9.37 5.56 15.41
C TRP A 47 -8.33 6.63 15.14
N THR A 48 -8.17 7.01 13.89
CA THR A 48 -7.24 8.08 13.49
C THR A 48 -7.89 8.99 12.48
N GLN A 49 -7.51 10.27 12.50
CA GLN A 49 -8.01 11.24 11.53
C GLN A 49 -7.37 10.99 10.16
N ALA A 50 -8.20 10.85 9.14
CA ALA A 50 -7.74 10.75 7.76
C ALA A 50 -7.30 12.14 7.24
N PRO A 51 -6.37 12.21 6.27
CA PRO A 51 -6.04 13.46 5.59
C PRO A 51 -7.26 14.03 4.87
N GLU A 52 -7.58 15.30 5.12
CA GLU A 52 -8.70 15.99 4.48
C GLU A 52 -8.31 16.62 3.13
N LYS A 53 -7.03 16.98 2.99
CA LYS A 53 -6.49 17.62 1.78
C LYS A 53 -5.73 16.60 0.93
N LEU A 54 -5.91 16.68 -0.40
CA LEU A 54 -5.18 15.82 -1.35
C LEU A 54 -3.65 15.92 -1.18
N GLY A 55 -3.13 17.13 -0.90
CA GLY A 55 -1.71 17.34 -0.65
C GLY A 55 -1.18 16.54 0.53
N ASP A 56 -1.95 16.44 1.61
CA ASP A 56 -1.55 15.69 2.81
C ASP A 56 -1.69 14.19 2.60
N LEU A 57 -2.70 13.75 1.84
CA LEU A 57 -2.80 12.36 1.37
C LEU A 57 -1.58 11.97 0.53
N CYS A 58 -1.15 12.82 -0.39
CA CYS A 58 0.05 12.58 -1.20
C CYS A 58 1.33 12.49 -0.34
N LYS A 59 1.48 13.39 0.65
CA LYS A 59 2.60 13.33 1.60
C LYS A 59 2.59 12.02 2.40
N GLN A 60 1.41 11.61 2.88
CA GLN A 60 1.23 10.37 3.63
C GLN A 60 1.59 9.15 2.78
N ARG A 61 1.09 9.05 1.53
CA ARG A 61 1.37 7.93 0.63
C ARG A 61 2.84 7.86 0.22
N ARG A 62 3.47 9.02 0.00
CA ARG A 62 4.92 9.09 -0.24
C ARG A 62 5.71 8.55 0.95
N ARG A 63 5.36 8.96 2.16
CA ARG A 63 6.00 8.50 3.39
C ARG A 63 5.85 6.99 3.56
N TRP A 64 4.66 6.46 3.39
CA TRP A 64 4.41 5.01 3.47
C TRP A 64 5.23 4.22 2.45
N HIS A 65 5.33 4.73 1.24
CA HIS A 65 6.14 4.07 0.20
C HIS A 65 7.64 4.07 0.53
N ILE A 66 8.14 5.15 1.11
CA ILE A 66 9.53 5.22 1.61
C ILE A 66 9.74 4.24 2.77
N GLY A 67 8.81 4.18 3.72
CA GLY A 67 8.87 3.24 4.85
C GLY A 67 8.86 1.77 4.40
N LEU A 68 8.00 1.44 3.43
CA LEU A 68 7.98 0.11 2.80
C LEU A 68 9.33 -0.22 2.16
N PHE A 69 9.88 0.68 1.36
CA PHE A 69 11.20 0.50 0.75
C PHE A 69 12.29 0.28 1.79
N GLN A 70 12.31 1.09 2.88
CA GLN A 70 13.28 0.95 3.96
C GLN A 70 13.17 -0.42 4.64
N SER A 71 11.97 -0.85 4.98
CA SER A 71 11.72 -2.14 5.62
C SER A 71 12.16 -3.29 4.73
N MET A 72 11.82 -3.26 3.45
CA MET A 72 12.20 -4.30 2.51
C MET A 72 13.72 -4.37 2.29
N MET A 73 14.39 -3.22 2.13
CA MET A 73 15.85 -3.19 1.94
C MET A 73 16.59 -3.66 3.20
N ARG A 74 16.09 -3.33 4.38
CA ARG A 74 16.67 -3.78 5.64
C ARG A 74 16.60 -5.29 5.81
N HIS A 75 15.47 -5.88 5.45
CA HIS A 75 15.21 -7.30 5.58
C HIS A 75 15.36 -8.08 4.26
N ARG A 76 16.15 -7.58 3.29
CA ARG A 76 16.31 -8.19 1.95
C ARG A 76 16.76 -9.64 1.96
N ARG A 77 17.42 -10.10 3.03
CA ARG A 77 17.85 -11.49 3.21
C ARG A 77 16.69 -12.49 3.33
N ILE A 78 15.46 -12.00 3.58
CA ILE A 78 14.26 -12.82 3.63
C ILE A 78 13.84 -13.28 2.22
N PHE A 79 14.18 -12.51 1.17
CA PHE A 79 13.71 -12.71 -0.18
C PHE A 79 14.04 -14.11 -0.71
N LEU A 80 13.00 -14.86 -1.07
CA LEU A 80 13.06 -16.25 -1.57
C LEU A 80 13.88 -17.21 -0.69
N ASN A 81 14.02 -16.91 0.59
CA ASN A 81 14.81 -17.73 1.51
C ASN A 81 13.90 -18.68 2.31
N PRO A 82 13.99 -20.02 2.08
CA PRO A 82 13.14 -21.01 2.75
C PRO A 82 13.28 -21.02 4.29
N LYS A 83 14.39 -20.54 4.83
CA LYS A 83 14.60 -20.42 6.29
C LYS A 83 13.46 -19.63 6.97
N TYR A 84 12.93 -18.62 6.27
CA TYR A 84 11.85 -17.76 6.80
C TYR A 84 10.45 -18.27 6.45
N GLY A 85 10.33 -19.44 5.80
CA GLY A 85 9.04 -20.05 5.45
C GLY A 85 8.23 -19.19 4.48
N LEU A 86 6.90 -19.20 4.65
CA LEU A 86 5.97 -18.46 3.76
C LEU A 86 6.22 -16.95 3.75
N VAL A 87 6.74 -16.37 4.84
CA VAL A 87 7.07 -14.94 4.90
C VAL A 87 8.16 -14.59 3.88
N GLY A 88 9.19 -15.45 3.72
CA GLY A 88 10.23 -15.25 2.74
C GLY A 88 9.84 -15.60 1.31
N LEU A 89 9.06 -16.67 1.14
CA LEU A 89 8.71 -17.18 -0.19
C LEU A 89 7.55 -16.44 -0.85
N ILE A 90 6.53 -16.08 -0.08
CA ILE A 90 5.28 -15.52 -0.59
C ILE A 90 5.10 -14.07 -0.17
N SER A 91 5.08 -13.78 1.15
CA SER A 91 4.73 -12.45 1.63
C SER A 91 5.72 -11.39 1.16
N TYR A 92 7.01 -11.65 1.23
CA TYR A 92 8.03 -10.70 0.76
C TYR A 92 7.89 -10.43 -0.75
N LEU A 93 7.67 -11.47 -1.56
CA LEU A 93 7.46 -11.34 -2.99
C LEU A 93 6.19 -10.55 -3.31
N TYR A 94 5.11 -10.80 -2.56
CA TYR A 94 3.86 -10.03 -2.69
C TYR A 94 4.10 -8.54 -2.41
N PHE A 95 4.71 -8.19 -1.29
CA PHE A 95 5.01 -6.79 -0.96
C PHE A 95 5.97 -6.14 -1.97
N LEU A 96 6.94 -6.89 -2.50
CA LEU A 96 7.85 -6.40 -3.53
C LEU A 96 7.11 -6.05 -4.82
N VAL A 97 6.32 -6.98 -5.36
CA VAL A 97 5.69 -6.82 -6.68
C VAL A 97 4.44 -5.94 -6.59
N TYR A 98 3.53 -6.25 -5.67
CA TYR A 98 2.21 -5.60 -5.62
C TYR A 98 2.20 -4.29 -4.82
N GLU A 99 3.15 -4.08 -3.90
CA GLU A 99 3.18 -2.86 -3.12
C GLU A 99 4.33 -1.93 -3.51
N LEU A 100 5.55 -2.43 -3.63
CA LEU A 100 6.70 -1.59 -3.93
C LEU A 100 6.84 -1.28 -5.42
N LEU A 101 6.72 -2.27 -6.30
CA LEU A 101 6.91 -2.10 -7.74
C LEU A 101 5.64 -1.67 -8.49
N SER A 102 4.45 -1.89 -7.93
CA SER A 102 3.19 -1.59 -8.63
C SER A 102 3.09 -0.15 -9.15
N PRO A 103 3.50 0.91 -8.41
CA PRO A 103 3.42 2.28 -8.94
C PRO A 103 4.30 2.49 -10.17
N TYR A 104 5.43 1.83 -10.24
CA TYR A 104 6.33 1.88 -11.41
C TYR A 104 5.71 1.17 -12.60
N ILE A 105 5.12 -0.03 -12.37
CA ILE A 105 4.43 -0.79 -13.41
C ILE A 105 3.25 0.02 -13.96
N GLU A 106 2.47 0.67 -13.09
CA GLU A 106 1.35 1.53 -13.49
C GLU A 106 1.82 2.72 -14.34
N VAL A 107 2.86 3.44 -13.90
CA VAL A 107 3.41 4.59 -14.65
C VAL A 107 4.00 4.16 -15.99
N PHE A 108 4.79 3.08 -16.02
CA PHE A 108 5.32 2.55 -17.28
C PHE A 108 4.22 2.04 -18.21
N GLY A 109 3.17 1.41 -17.68
CA GLY A 109 1.99 0.99 -18.44
C GLY A 109 1.31 2.18 -19.12
N ILE A 110 1.09 3.28 -18.39
CA ILE A 110 0.52 4.51 -18.95
C ILE A 110 1.42 5.08 -20.05
N LEU A 111 2.74 5.18 -19.81
CA LEU A 111 3.68 5.66 -20.82
C LEU A 111 3.68 4.79 -22.07
N THR A 112 3.61 3.47 -21.91
CA THR A 112 3.50 2.52 -23.04
C THR A 112 2.23 2.75 -23.83
N ILE A 113 1.09 2.96 -23.17
CA ILE A 113 -0.20 3.24 -23.84
C ILE A 113 -0.11 4.57 -24.62
N VAL A 114 0.46 5.62 -24.02
CA VAL A 114 0.63 6.92 -24.68
C VAL A 114 1.53 6.81 -25.91
N LEU A 115 2.65 6.10 -25.80
CA LEU A 115 3.56 5.88 -26.92
C LEU A 115 2.90 5.04 -28.03
N ALA A 116 2.21 3.95 -27.68
CA ALA A 116 1.54 3.10 -28.64
C ALA A 116 0.39 3.84 -29.36
N PHE A 117 -0.30 4.77 -28.68
CA PHE A 117 -1.27 5.66 -29.28
C PHE A 117 -0.60 6.63 -30.28
N ALA A 118 0.54 7.22 -29.91
CA ALA A 118 1.26 8.18 -30.75
C ALA A 118 1.82 7.56 -32.06
N VAL A 119 2.05 6.24 -32.08
CA VAL A 119 2.53 5.50 -33.27
C VAL A 119 1.42 4.66 -33.94
N ASP A 120 0.18 4.95 -33.63
CA ASP A 120 -1.03 4.33 -34.25
C ASP A 120 -1.12 2.79 -34.07
N LEU A 121 -0.54 2.26 -33.01
CA LEU A 121 -0.58 0.82 -32.68
C LEU A 121 -1.79 0.41 -31.85
N ILE A 122 -2.64 1.35 -31.42
CA ILE A 122 -3.77 1.08 -30.54
C ILE A 122 -5.09 1.08 -31.30
N ASN A 123 -5.86 0.01 -31.12
CA ASN A 123 -7.28 0.01 -31.42
C ASN A 123 -8.04 0.80 -30.36
N VAL A 124 -8.37 2.06 -30.63
CA VAL A 124 -9.00 2.99 -29.69
C VAL A 124 -10.32 2.47 -29.13
N PRO A 125 -11.27 1.93 -29.92
CA PRO A 125 -12.51 1.33 -29.43
C PRO A 125 -12.25 0.22 -28.42
N PHE A 126 -11.31 -0.68 -28.69
CA PHE A 126 -10.94 -1.76 -27.78
C PHE A 126 -10.31 -1.23 -26.49
N MET A 127 -9.44 -0.22 -26.57
CA MET A 127 -8.83 0.43 -25.42
C MET A 127 -9.89 1.04 -24.49
N ILE A 128 -10.86 1.75 -25.05
CA ILE A 128 -11.96 2.37 -24.27
C ILE A 128 -12.80 1.30 -23.59
N LEU A 129 -13.16 0.23 -24.32
CA LEU A 129 -13.93 -0.89 -23.77
C LEU A 129 -13.16 -1.57 -22.63
N PHE A 130 -11.88 -1.88 -22.83
CA PHE A 130 -11.03 -2.50 -21.83
C PHE A 130 -10.90 -1.63 -20.57
N PHE A 131 -10.66 -0.32 -20.73
CA PHE A 131 -10.59 0.62 -19.63
C PHE A 131 -11.92 0.73 -18.88
N GLY A 132 -13.05 0.75 -19.61
CA GLY A 132 -14.39 0.75 -19.00
C GLY A 132 -14.63 -0.49 -18.13
N ILE A 133 -14.31 -1.68 -18.66
CA ILE A 133 -14.41 -2.94 -17.89
C ILE A 133 -13.51 -2.91 -16.67
N TYR A 134 -12.28 -2.42 -16.81
CA TYR A 134 -11.34 -2.28 -15.68
C TYR A 134 -11.88 -1.37 -14.58
N VAL A 135 -12.42 -0.19 -14.94
CA VAL A 135 -13.01 0.75 -13.97
C VAL A 135 -14.19 0.13 -13.25
N VAL A 136 -15.12 -0.49 -13.98
CA VAL A 136 -16.30 -1.16 -13.39
C VAL A 136 -15.86 -2.28 -12.44
N TYR A 137 -14.98 -3.16 -12.87
CA TYR A 137 -14.49 -4.26 -12.04
C TYR A 137 -13.80 -3.75 -10.76
N SER A 138 -12.93 -2.76 -10.88
CA SER A 138 -12.23 -2.17 -9.74
C SER A 138 -13.17 -1.44 -8.78
N ALA A 139 -14.19 -0.73 -9.31
CA ALA A 139 -15.22 -0.10 -8.50
C ALA A 139 -16.04 -1.12 -7.71
N ILE A 140 -16.40 -2.25 -8.32
CA ILE A 140 -17.09 -3.35 -7.62
C ILE A 140 -16.23 -3.90 -6.47
N LEU A 141 -14.94 -4.11 -6.68
CA LEU A 141 -14.03 -4.56 -5.62
C LEU A 141 -13.91 -3.54 -4.48
N SER A 142 -13.74 -2.25 -4.79
CA SER A 142 -13.67 -1.18 -3.81
C SER A 142 -14.97 -1.06 -3.00
N LEU A 143 -16.13 -1.14 -3.66
CA LEU A 143 -17.43 -1.14 -3.00
C LEU A 143 -17.61 -2.36 -2.10
N THR A 144 -17.23 -3.54 -2.57
CA THR A 144 -17.30 -4.77 -1.78
C THR A 144 -16.46 -4.65 -0.51
N ALA A 145 -15.23 -4.16 -0.61
CA ALA A 145 -14.37 -3.92 0.53
C ALA A 145 -14.93 -2.87 1.50
N PHE A 146 -15.50 -1.79 0.97
CA PHE A 146 -16.13 -0.72 1.75
C PHE A 146 -17.34 -1.24 2.54
N PHE A 147 -18.27 -1.95 1.88
CA PHE A 147 -19.45 -2.50 2.56
C PHE A 147 -19.10 -3.62 3.53
N ALA A 148 -18.13 -4.48 3.22
CA ALA A 148 -17.63 -5.47 4.16
C ALA A 148 -17.10 -4.82 5.44
N ARG A 149 -16.39 -3.67 5.31
CA ARG A 149 -15.90 -2.92 6.47
C ARG A 149 -17.04 -2.32 7.29
N ILE A 150 -18.04 -1.72 6.64
CA ILE A 150 -19.21 -1.13 7.31
C ILE A 150 -19.98 -2.20 8.08
N TYR A 151 -20.21 -3.35 7.45
CA TYR A 151 -20.86 -4.48 8.10
C TYR A 151 -20.10 -4.95 9.35
N THR A 152 -18.77 -5.01 9.27
CA THR A 152 -17.92 -5.45 10.39
C THR A 152 -17.96 -4.47 11.58
N VAL A 153 -18.13 -3.17 11.33
CA VAL A 153 -18.13 -2.11 12.36
C VAL A 153 -19.55 -1.73 12.80
N ASP A 154 -20.58 -2.34 12.20
CA ASP A 154 -22.01 -2.06 12.45
C ASP A 154 -22.41 -0.57 12.29
N LEU A 155 -21.85 0.09 11.26
CA LEU A 155 -22.16 1.48 10.95
C LEU A 155 -23.47 1.56 10.15
N LYS A 156 -24.42 2.38 10.62
CA LYS A 156 -25.63 2.71 9.89
C LYS A 156 -25.35 3.83 8.89
N LEU A 157 -25.53 3.56 7.61
CA LEU A 157 -25.37 4.53 6.53
C LEU A 157 -26.72 5.05 6.06
N SER A 158 -26.78 6.36 5.77
CA SER A 158 -27.86 6.97 5.01
C SER A 158 -27.76 6.58 3.52
N PHE A 159 -28.87 6.59 2.81
CA PHE A 159 -28.89 6.39 1.35
C PHE A 159 -27.96 7.39 0.61
N SER A 160 -27.93 8.64 1.08
CA SER A 160 -27.01 9.67 0.58
C SER A 160 -25.53 9.26 0.72
N ASP A 161 -25.17 8.63 1.85
CA ASP A 161 -23.80 8.21 2.10
C ASP A 161 -23.40 7.02 1.22
N VAL A 162 -24.35 6.14 0.93
CA VAL A 162 -24.15 5.03 -0.04
C VAL A 162 -23.87 5.58 -1.44
N LEU A 163 -24.65 6.56 -1.91
CA LEU A 163 -24.43 7.18 -3.22
C LEU A 163 -23.08 7.91 -3.30
N LYS A 164 -22.71 8.65 -2.23
CA LYS A 164 -21.39 9.28 -2.14
C LYS A 164 -20.27 8.24 -2.19
N ALA A 165 -20.41 7.12 -1.47
CA ALA A 165 -19.43 6.05 -1.46
C ALA A 165 -19.23 5.44 -2.85
N ILE A 166 -20.32 5.19 -3.59
CA ILE A 166 -20.25 4.71 -4.98
C ILE A 166 -19.47 5.70 -5.86
N GLY A 167 -19.84 6.99 -5.80
CA GLY A 167 -19.15 8.03 -6.56
C GLY A 167 -17.66 8.14 -6.21
N LEU A 168 -17.32 8.07 -4.92
CA LEU A 168 -15.94 8.11 -4.45
C LEU A 168 -15.13 6.90 -4.91
N CYS A 169 -15.71 5.70 -4.91
CA CYS A 169 -15.03 4.49 -5.42
C CYS A 169 -14.69 4.62 -6.92
N VAL A 170 -15.59 5.19 -7.72
CA VAL A 170 -15.33 5.43 -9.15
C VAL A 170 -14.22 6.48 -9.34
N VAL A 171 -14.27 7.58 -8.60
CA VAL A 171 -13.25 8.65 -8.65
C VAL A 171 -11.89 8.12 -8.16
N GLU A 172 -11.88 7.30 -7.11
CA GLU A 172 -10.65 6.68 -6.59
C GLU A 172 -9.96 5.87 -7.68
N VAL A 173 -10.67 4.98 -8.35
CA VAL A 173 -10.10 4.09 -9.37
C VAL A 173 -9.69 4.85 -10.62
N SER A 174 -10.49 5.84 -11.06
CA SER A 174 -10.26 6.52 -12.33
C SER A 174 -9.18 7.60 -12.27
N CYS A 175 -9.15 8.38 -11.21
CA CYS A 175 -8.33 9.60 -11.12
C CYS A 175 -7.33 9.55 -9.96
N LEU A 176 -7.81 9.28 -8.74
CA LEU A 176 -6.98 9.38 -7.54
C LEU A 176 -5.88 8.32 -7.56
N ARG A 177 -6.16 7.13 -8.04
CA ARG A 177 -5.18 6.05 -8.17
C ARG A 177 -3.99 6.46 -9.03
N LEU A 178 -4.22 7.11 -10.17
CA LEU A 178 -3.15 7.57 -11.07
C LEU A 178 -2.27 8.62 -10.41
N VAL A 179 -2.89 9.58 -9.69
CA VAL A 179 -2.15 10.59 -8.93
C VAL A 179 -1.30 9.93 -7.84
N LEU A 180 -1.86 8.98 -7.10
CA LEU A 180 -1.13 8.29 -6.05
C LEU A 180 -0.05 7.35 -6.59
N ALA A 181 -0.26 6.71 -7.74
CA ALA A 181 0.78 5.93 -8.42
C ALA A 181 1.97 6.81 -8.79
N TRP A 182 1.73 7.99 -9.37
CA TRP A 182 2.78 8.96 -9.67
C TRP A 182 3.52 9.44 -8.42
N VAL A 183 2.80 9.77 -7.35
CA VAL A 183 3.37 10.19 -6.07
C VAL A 183 4.25 9.11 -5.46
N ARG A 184 3.83 7.85 -5.52
CA ARG A 184 4.58 6.69 -5.02
C ARG A 184 5.79 6.39 -5.91
N ALA A 185 5.64 6.39 -7.24
CA ALA A 185 6.75 6.17 -8.18
C ALA A 185 7.86 7.22 -8.02
N THR A 186 7.49 8.48 -7.75
CA THR A 186 8.45 9.57 -7.50
C THR A 186 8.92 9.67 -6.05
N ALA A 187 8.41 8.81 -5.14
CA ALA A 187 8.71 8.89 -3.72
C ALA A 187 10.20 8.71 -3.40
N LEU A 188 10.88 7.84 -4.14
CA LEU A 188 12.30 7.56 -3.95
C LEU A 188 13.23 8.58 -4.58
N ILE A 189 12.72 9.51 -5.39
CA ILE A 189 13.52 10.63 -5.93
C ILE A 189 13.91 11.54 -4.76
N GLY A 190 15.23 11.71 -4.56
CA GLY A 190 15.76 12.47 -3.42
C GLY A 190 15.64 11.73 -2.06
N TYR A 191 15.54 10.41 -2.08
CA TYR A 191 15.45 9.55 -0.89
C TYR A 191 16.46 9.91 0.20
N ARG A 192 17.74 10.13 -0.16
CA ARG A 192 18.81 10.45 0.81
C ARG A 192 18.52 11.68 1.67
N ARG A 193 17.78 12.67 1.12
CA ARG A 193 17.38 13.89 1.84
C ARG A 193 16.11 13.70 2.69
N ARG A 194 15.30 12.71 2.38
CA ARG A 194 13.95 12.50 2.96
C ARG A 194 13.86 11.30 3.89
N LYS A 195 14.87 10.45 3.97
CA LYS A 195 14.85 9.17 4.69
C LYS A 195 14.53 9.27 6.19
N HIS A 196 14.62 10.47 6.80
CA HIS A 196 14.29 10.72 8.19
C HIS A 196 13.27 11.87 8.37
N ALA A 197 12.69 12.37 7.28
CA ALA A 197 11.75 13.48 7.35
C ALA A 197 10.34 12.98 7.72
N TRP A 198 9.99 13.11 8.99
CA TRP A 198 8.61 13.08 9.45
C TRP A 198 7.94 14.40 9.02
N GLY A 199 7.22 14.38 7.89
CA GLY A 199 6.50 15.57 7.43
C GLY A 199 5.42 15.98 8.44
N ARG A 200 5.28 17.31 8.70
CA ARG A 200 4.12 17.85 9.41
C ARG A 200 2.89 17.71 8.52
N ILE A 201 1.90 16.98 8.98
CA ILE A 201 0.54 16.96 8.43
C ILE A 201 -0.23 17.94 9.31
N GLU A 202 -0.78 19.00 8.74
CA GLU A 202 -1.75 19.85 9.43
C GLU A 202 -3.02 19.03 9.65
N ARG A 203 -3.38 18.87 10.90
CA ARG A 203 -4.58 18.16 11.36
C ARG A 203 -5.66 19.15 11.73
#